data_3219411fa5a44064a9c74a491a5d4790
#
_entry.id   3219411fa5a44064a9c74a491a5d4790
#
_cell.length_a   1.000
_cell.length_b   1.000
_cell.length_c   1.000
_cell.angle_alpha   90.00
_cell.angle_beta   90.00
_cell.angle_gamma   90.00
#
_symmetry.space_group_name_H-M   'P 1'
#
loop_
_entity.id
_entity.type
_entity.pdbx_description
1 polymer ?
#
loop_
_entity_poly.entity_id
_entity_poly.type
_entity_poly.pdbx_seq_one_letter_code
_entity_poly.pdbx_strand_id
1 'polypeptide(L)'
;MAKTLSRFYFLKKDEHKEKATLFVRVQDPNRRIDVQFTTRIQVGVPEWKAAVADEDSLARHRKQNPKLHDKLGRIEVMLEREMSAPQFDRQHVKSEILAISDPERYEIIRAQEEAEQHARQEEERIRQEQVLQLREPRYGIIFQIFVLKSSLVSA
;
A
#
# COMPACT_ATOMS: atom_id res chain seq x y z
N MET A 1 -12.77 32.44 1.57
CA MET A 1 -12.00 31.90 0.45
C MET A 1 -11.66 30.45 0.74
N ALA A 2 -12.07 29.56 -0.12
CA ALA A 2 -11.70 28.16 0.00
C ALA A 2 -10.16 28.05 -0.17
N LYS A 3 -9.48 27.56 0.85
CA LYS A 3 -8.03 27.30 0.75
C LYS A 3 -7.84 26.14 -0.22
N THR A 4 -7.25 26.45 -1.34
CA THR A 4 -7.04 25.50 -2.44
C THR A 4 -6.07 24.40 -2.01
N LEU A 5 -6.38 23.17 -2.37
CA LEU A 5 -5.47 22.04 -2.27
C LEU A 5 -4.14 22.38 -2.95
N SER A 6 -3.04 22.31 -2.21
CA SER A 6 -1.71 22.57 -2.74
C SER A 6 -0.96 21.25 -2.92
N ARG A 7 -0.44 21.05 -4.12
CA ARG A 7 0.39 19.89 -4.48
C ARG A 7 1.67 20.39 -5.10
N PHE A 8 2.79 19.85 -4.69
CA PHE A 8 4.07 20.18 -5.30
C PHE A 8 5.07 19.02 -5.19
N TYR A 9 5.88 18.89 -6.22
CA TYR A 9 6.98 17.96 -6.26
C TYR A 9 8.27 18.64 -5.80
N PHE A 10 9.05 17.96 -4.98
CA PHE A 10 10.30 18.49 -4.44
C PHE A 10 11.34 17.39 -4.24
N LEU A 11 12.60 17.82 -4.13
CA LEU A 11 13.72 16.98 -3.76
C LEU A 11 14.03 17.17 -2.28
N LYS A 12 14.16 16.08 -1.52
CA LYS A 12 14.72 16.17 -0.16
C LYS A 12 16.22 16.40 -0.27
N LYS A 13 16.73 17.45 0.41
CA LYS A 13 18.13 17.81 0.68
C LYS A 13 19.21 16.84 0.14
N ASP A 14 19.31 16.70 -1.17
CA ASP A 14 20.34 15.89 -1.82
C ASP A 14 21.13 16.76 -2.78
N GLU A 15 21.55 17.95 -2.30
CA GLU A 15 22.21 18.98 -3.12
C GLU A 15 23.53 18.51 -3.75
N HIS A 16 24.10 17.42 -3.24
CA HIS A 16 25.38 16.88 -3.69
C HIS A 16 25.25 15.61 -4.53
N LYS A 17 24.03 15.12 -4.77
CA LYS A 17 23.81 13.93 -5.59
C LYS A 17 23.46 14.30 -7.02
N GLU A 18 23.95 13.50 -7.97
CA GLU A 18 23.57 13.65 -9.37
C GLU A 18 22.10 13.31 -9.59
N LYS A 19 21.58 12.33 -8.86
CA LYS A 19 20.18 11.87 -8.94
C LYS A 19 19.55 11.84 -7.56
N ALA A 20 18.28 12.21 -7.50
CA ALA A 20 17.48 12.15 -6.28
C ALA A 20 16.05 11.71 -6.59
N THR A 21 15.38 11.18 -5.57
CA THR A 21 13.97 10.77 -5.67
C THR A 21 13.07 11.99 -5.48
N LEU A 22 12.07 12.12 -6.34
CA LEU A 22 11.00 13.10 -6.20
C LEU A 22 10.05 12.70 -5.06
N PHE A 23 9.63 13.70 -4.30
CA PHE A 23 8.59 13.61 -3.30
C PHE A 23 7.41 14.50 -3.72
N VAL A 24 6.22 14.08 -3.38
CA VAL A 24 5.02 14.91 -3.50
C VAL A 24 4.50 15.23 -2.10
N ARG A 25 4.20 16.51 -1.86
CA ARG A 25 3.54 16.98 -0.65
C ARG A 25 2.12 17.39 -0.99
N VAL A 26 1.19 16.95 -0.18
CA VAL A 26 -0.23 17.24 -0.31
C VAL A 26 -0.68 17.97 0.93
N GLN A 27 -1.27 19.13 0.76
CA GLN A 27 -1.78 19.97 1.85
C GLN A 27 -3.25 20.31 1.61
N ASP A 28 -4.08 19.96 2.57
CA ASP A 28 -5.48 20.44 2.66
C ASP A 28 -5.72 21.03 4.06
N PRO A 29 -5.60 22.35 4.20
CA PRO A 29 -5.78 22.99 5.49
C PRO A 29 -7.19 22.83 6.07
N ASN A 30 -8.22 22.67 5.24
CA ASN A 30 -9.60 22.50 5.68
C ASN A 30 -9.80 21.15 6.38
N ARG A 31 -9.13 20.11 5.88
CA ARG A 31 -9.17 18.75 6.43
C ARG A 31 -8.00 18.46 7.38
N ARG A 32 -7.12 19.44 7.62
CA ARG A 32 -5.88 19.30 8.41
C ARG A 32 -4.96 18.20 7.88
N ILE A 33 -4.92 18.04 6.56
CA ILE A 33 -4.05 17.07 5.91
C ILE A 33 -2.78 17.79 5.48
N ASP A 34 -1.64 17.30 5.93
CA ASP A 34 -0.30 17.69 5.45
C ASP A 34 0.57 16.44 5.44
N VAL A 35 0.72 15.85 4.27
CA VAL A 35 1.40 14.58 4.09
C VAL A 35 2.39 14.62 2.95
N GLN A 36 3.46 13.84 3.09
CA GLN A 36 4.47 13.68 2.07
C GLN A 36 4.55 12.22 1.65
N PHE A 37 4.67 12.00 0.35
CA PHE A 37 4.87 10.68 -0.23
C PHE A 37 6.13 10.67 -1.08
N THR A 38 6.84 9.54 -1.07
CA THR A 38 7.89 9.28 -2.05
C THR A 38 7.25 8.79 -3.34
N THR A 39 7.62 9.38 -4.47
CA THR A 39 7.16 8.89 -5.77
C THR A 39 8.02 7.74 -6.29
N ARG A 40 9.20 7.50 -5.70
CA ARG A 40 10.24 6.59 -6.20
C ARG A 40 10.75 6.91 -7.59
N ILE A 41 10.31 7.99 -8.19
CA ILE A 41 10.80 8.50 -9.47
C ILE A 41 12.11 9.23 -9.22
N GLN A 42 13.17 8.78 -9.87
CA GLN A 42 14.49 9.44 -9.81
C GLN A 42 14.64 10.43 -10.94
N VAL A 43 15.17 11.59 -10.61
CA VAL A 43 15.47 12.66 -11.56
C VAL A 43 16.90 13.17 -11.35
N GLY A 44 17.50 13.75 -12.39
CA GLY A 44 18.74 14.51 -12.26
C GLY A 44 18.49 15.76 -11.42
N VAL A 45 19.28 15.97 -10.37
CA VAL A 45 19.08 17.11 -9.47
C VAL A 45 19.27 18.45 -10.16
N PRO A 46 20.35 18.69 -10.92
CA PRO A 46 20.53 19.95 -11.64
C PRO A 46 19.44 20.19 -12.70
N GLU A 47 19.08 19.13 -13.42
CA GLU A 47 18.06 19.15 -14.48
C GLU A 47 16.67 19.49 -13.92
N TRP A 48 16.28 18.84 -12.83
CA TRP A 48 15.02 19.12 -12.16
C TRP A 48 14.94 20.51 -11.58
N LYS A 49 16.00 20.99 -10.90
CA LYS A 49 16.08 22.36 -10.39
C LYS A 49 15.93 23.40 -11.49
N ALA A 50 16.58 23.19 -12.63
CA ALA A 50 16.45 24.05 -13.78
C ALA A 50 15.04 24.00 -14.40
N ALA A 51 14.42 22.81 -14.44
CA ALA A 51 13.08 22.64 -14.99
C ALA A 51 12.00 23.37 -14.19
N VAL A 52 12.10 23.36 -12.86
CA VAL A 52 11.09 23.98 -11.97
C VAL A 52 11.35 25.46 -11.67
N ALA A 53 12.37 26.06 -12.26
CA ALA A 53 12.72 27.47 -12.05
C ALA A 53 11.67 28.43 -12.62
N ASP A 54 11.06 28.07 -13.74
CA ASP A 54 10.03 28.84 -14.43
C ASP A 54 9.13 27.94 -15.30
N GLU A 55 7.97 28.47 -15.72
CA GLU A 55 6.97 27.73 -16.50
C GLU A 55 7.48 27.30 -17.88
N ASP A 56 8.28 28.14 -18.55
CA ASP A 56 8.82 27.83 -19.87
C ASP A 56 9.84 26.69 -19.80
N SER A 57 10.67 26.69 -18.76
CA SER A 57 11.62 25.62 -18.49
C SER A 57 10.91 24.31 -18.17
N LEU A 58 9.84 24.36 -17.39
CA LEU A 58 9.02 23.20 -17.09
C LEU A 58 8.32 22.67 -18.36
N ALA A 59 7.79 23.55 -19.20
CA ALA A 59 7.17 23.15 -20.47
C ALA A 59 8.17 22.49 -21.42
N ARG A 60 9.41 22.99 -21.49
CA ARG A 60 10.51 22.36 -22.26
C ARG A 60 10.87 20.99 -21.70
N HIS A 61 11.02 20.89 -20.39
CA HIS A 61 11.34 19.63 -19.71
C HIS A 61 10.24 18.57 -19.93
N ARG A 62 8.95 18.96 -19.94
CA ARG A 62 7.83 18.06 -20.28
C ARG A 62 7.95 17.48 -21.68
N LYS A 63 8.36 18.30 -22.66
CA LYS A 63 8.56 17.83 -24.04
C LYS A 63 9.75 16.87 -24.17
N GLN A 64 10.80 17.09 -23.38
CA GLN A 64 11.99 16.25 -23.37
C GLN A 64 11.81 14.94 -22.61
N ASN A 65 10.98 14.95 -21.55
CA ASN A 65 10.75 13.82 -20.64
C ASN A 65 9.27 13.43 -20.55
N PRO A 66 8.59 13.06 -21.66
CA PRO A 66 7.15 12.84 -21.67
C PRO A 66 6.73 11.69 -20.74
N LYS A 67 7.49 10.61 -20.65
CA LYS A 67 7.19 9.47 -19.78
C LYS A 67 7.22 9.83 -18.29
N LEU A 68 8.16 10.68 -17.88
CA LEU A 68 8.24 11.19 -16.52
C LEU A 68 6.99 12.01 -16.18
N HIS A 69 6.67 12.99 -17.05
CA HIS A 69 5.53 13.87 -16.81
C HIS A 69 4.18 13.18 -16.95
N ASP A 70 4.06 12.12 -17.74
CA ASP A 70 2.88 11.26 -17.76
C ASP A 70 2.67 10.59 -16.39
N LYS A 71 3.71 10.00 -15.81
CA LYS A 71 3.63 9.41 -14.45
C LYS A 71 3.26 10.46 -13.40
N LEU A 72 3.87 11.65 -13.44
CA LEU A 72 3.54 12.73 -12.49
C LEU A 72 2.09 13.19 -12.65
N GLY A 73 1.62 13.35 -13.89
CA GLY A 73 0.22 13.70 -14.17
C GLY A 73 -0.77 12.65 -13.67
N ARG A 74 -0.47 11.36 -13.84
CA ARG A 74 -1.29 10.28 -13.30
C ARG A 74 -1.34 10.29 -11.77
N ILE A 75 -0.22 10.58 -11.11
CA ILE A 75 -0.18 10.76 -9.65
C ILE A 75 -1.04 11.95 -9.24
N GLU A 76 -0.99 13.07 -9.95
CA GLU A 76 -1.82 14.24 -9.67
C GLU A 76 -3.31 13.94 -9.76
N VAL A 77 -3.76 13.30 -10.84
CA VAL A 77 -5.15 12.91 -11.02
C VAL A 77 -5.61 11.95 -9.93
N MET A 78 -4.78 10.98 -9.56
CA MET A 78 -5.07 10.06 -8.46
C MET A 78 -5.19 10.81 -7.13
N LEU A 79 -4.26 11.71 -6.82
CA LEU A 79 -4.31 12.51 -5.60
C LEU A 79 -5.56 13.41 -5.54
N GLU A 80 -6.00 13.99 -6.66
CA GLU A 80 -7.26 14.74 -6.71
C GLU A 80 -8.47 13.90 -6.33
N ARG A 81 -8.53 12.69 -6.87
CA ARG A 81 -9.61 11.73 -6.56
C ARG A 81 -9.61 11.38 -5.06
N GLU A 82 -8.46 10.99 -4.53
CA GLU A 82 -8.33 10.57 -3.14
C GLU A 82 -8.57 11.73 -2.15
N MET A 83 -8.15 12.93 -2.50
CA MET A 83 -8.42 14.12 -1.70
C MET A 83 -9.87 14.56 -1.76
N SER A 84 -10.61 14.21 -2.80
CA SER A 84 -12.05 14.47 -2.90
C SER A 84 -12.90 13.43 -2.16
N ALA A 85 -12.31 12.29 -1.79
CA ALA A 85 -12.99 11.24 -1.05
C ALA A 85 -13.32 11.67 0.39
N PRO A 86 -14.41 11.17 1.00
CA PRO A 86 -14.79 11.51 2.37
C PRO A 86 -13.74 11.16 3.42
N GLN A 87 -13.04 10.06 3.18
CA GLN A 87 -11.95 9.60 4.03
C GLN A 87 -10.65 9.53 3.21
N PHE A 88 -9.59 10.08 3.78
CA PHE A 88 -8.26 10.05 3.19
C PHE A 88 -7.48 8.87 3.79
N ASP A 89 -7.21 7.87 2.96
CA ASP A 89 -6.39 6.72 3.35
C ASP A 89 -4.96 6.88 2.83
N ARG A 90 -4.05 7.18 3.76
CA ARG A 90 -2.63 7.36 3.47
C ARG A 90 -1.97 6.10 2.90
N GLN A 91 -2.37 4.92 3.36
CA GLN A 91 -1.76 3.66 2.90
C GLN A 91 -2.21 3.33 1.48
N HIS A 92 -3.49 3.53 1.20
CA HIS A 92 -4.03 3.39 -0.14
C HIS A 92 -3.33 4.33 -1.13
N VAL A 93 -3.21 5.62 -0.80
CA VAL A 93 -2.49 6.60 -1.64
C VAL A 93 -1.04 6.20 -1.89
N LYS A 94 -0.34 5.71 -0.87
CA LYS A 94 1.04 5.23 -1.01
C LYS A 94 1.15 4.05 -1.97
N SER A 95 0.22 3.11 -1.89
CA SER A 95 0.13 1.95 -2.78
C SER A 95 -0.14 2.36 -4.23
N GLU A 96 -1.09 3.27 -4.46
CA GLU A 96 -1.42 3.80 -5.77
C GLU A 96 -0.25 4.57 -6.42
N ILE A 97 0.47 5.38 -5.64
CA ILE A 97 1.69 6.06 -6.12
C ILE A 97 2.71 5.02 -6.57
N LEU A 98 2.91 3.95 -5.82
CA LEU A 98 3.84 2.89 -6.19
C LEU A 98 3.40 2.19 -7.48
N ALA A 99 2.12 1.87 -7.62
CA ALA A 99 1.57 1.25 -8.83
C ALA A 99 1.80 2.09 -10.10
N ILE A 100 1.73 3.42 -9.97
CA ILE A 100 1.98 4.35 -11.09
C ILE A 100 3.48 4.49 -11.38
N SER A 101 4.29 4.62 -10.35
CA SER A 101 5.72 4.96 -10.49
C SER A 101 6.59 3.75 -10.79
N ASP A 102 6.31 2.61 -10.18
CA ASP A 102 7.07 1.36 -10.26
C ASP A 102 6.13 0.16 -10.24
N PRO A 103 5.41 -0.11 -11.35
CA PRO A 103 4.40 -1.15 -11.43
C PRO A 103 4.96 -2.56 -11.19
N GLU A 104 6.19 -2.84 -11.63
CA GLU A 104 6.81 -4.15 -11.43
C GLU A 104 7.00 -4.45 -9.93
N ARG A 105 7.50 -3.46 -9.19
CA ARG A 105 7.67 -3.59 -7.75
C ARG A 105 6.33 -3.65 -7.01
N TYR A 106 5.33 -2.92 -7.49
CA TYR A 106 3.99 -2.99 -6.95
C TYR A 106 3.41 -4.40 -7.02
N GLU A 107 3.51 -5.06 -8.19
CA GLU A 107 3.05 -6.43 -8.38
C GLU A 107 3.78 -7.44 -7.48
N ILE A 108 5.10 -7.27 -7.30
CA ILE A 108 5.88 -8.13 -6.39
C ILE A 108 5.40 -7.98 -4.95
N ILE A 109 5.23 -6.75 -4.48
CA ILE A 109 4.78 -6.50 -3.10
C ILE A 109 3.37 -7.05 -2.90
N ARG A 110 2.47 -6.82 -3.85
CA ARG A 110 1.10 -7.31 -3.81
C ARG A 110 1.05 -8.84 -3.76
N ALA A 111 1.83 -9.51 -4.60
CA ALA A 111 1.90 -10.97 -4.59
C ALA A 111 2.42 -11.52 -3.25
N GLN A 112 3.38 -10.83 -2.61
CA GLN A 112 3.88 -11.19 -1.29
C GLN A 112 2.81 -11.01 -0.21
N GLU A 113 2.09 -9.89 -0.21
CA GLU A 113 1.00 -9.62 0.73
C GLU A 113 -0.15 -10.63 0.59
N GLU A 114 -0.53 -10.98 -0.65
CA GLU A 114 -1.54 -12.00 -0.93
C GLU A 114 -1.09 -13.39 -0.42
N ALA A 115 0.18 -13.75 -0.65
CA ALA A 115 0.74 -15.01 -0.15
C ALA A 115 0.78 -15.07 1.39
N GLU A 116 1.17 -13.98 2.05
CA GLU A 116 1.15 -13.90 3.51
C GLU A 116 -0.27 -13.97 4.08
N GLN A 117 -1.24 -13.31 3.45
CA GLN A 117 -2.64 -13.39 3.87
C GLN A 117 -3.18 -14.80 3.74
N HIS A 118 -2.88 -15.48 2.62
CA HIS A 118 -3.27 -16.87 2.41
C HIS A 118 -2.63 -17.80 3.45
N ALA A 119 -1.34 -17.62 3.74
CA ALA A 119 -0.65 -18.39 4.78
C ALA A 119 -1.28 -18.19 6.16
N ARG A 120 -1.60 -16.96 6.55
CA ARG A 120 -2.28 -16.66 7.82
C ARG A 120 -3.67 -17.30 7.90
N GLN A 121 -4.45 -17.24 6.81
CA GLN A 121 -5.76 -17.87 6.76
C GLN A 121 -5.68 -19.39 6.91
N GLU A 122 -4.67 -20.01 6.26
CA GLU A 122 -4.45 -21.45 6.35
C GLU A 122 -4.01 -21.87 7.77
N GLU A 123 -3.12 -21.10 8.39
CA GLU A 123 -2.74 -21.34 9.80
C GLU A 123 -3.93 -21.23 10.74
N GLU A 124 -4.79 -20.25 10.51
CA GLU A 124 -6.00 -20.05 11.33
C GLU A 124 -6.99 -21.22 11.12
N ARG A 125 -7.17 -21.67 9.87
CA ARG A 125 -7.98 -22.85 9.54
C ARG A 125 -7.47 -24.10 10.24
N ILE A 126 -6.17 -24.36 10.17
CA ILE A 126 -5.56 -25.51 10.86
C ILE A 126 -5.75 -25.40 12.37
N ARG A 127 -5.57 -24.22 12.95
CA ARG A 127 -5.79 -24.00 14.37
C ARG A 127 -7.24 -24.27 14.78
N GLN A 128 -8.21 -23.82 13.98
CA GLN A 128 -9.63 -24.07 14.23
C GLN A 128 -9.97 -25.56 14.12
N GLU A 129 -9.42 -26.27 13.13
CA GLU A 129 -9.60 -27.71 12.99
C GLU A 129 -9.02 -28.48 14.19
N GLN A 130 -7.83 -28.10 14.67
CA GLN A 130 -7.23 -28.71 15.88
C GLN A 130 -8.08 -28.46 17.11
N VAL A 131 -8.65 -27.26 17.29
CA VAL A 131 -9.54 -26.95 18.41
C VAL A 131 -10.82 -27.78 18.32
N LEU A 132 -11.38 -27.97 17.13
CA LEU A 132 -12.55 -28.82 16.93
C LEU A 132 -12.24 -30.28 17.24
N GLN A 133 -11.11 -30.82 16.79
CA GLN A 133 -10.67 -32.18 17.09
C GLN A 133 -10.42 -32.42 18.59
N LEU A 134 -9.97 -31.41 19.33
CA LEU A 134 -9.82 -31.48 20.78
C LEU A 134 -11.16 -31.39 21.52
N ARG A 135 -12.21 -30.87 20.89
CA ARG A 135 -13.57 -30.80 21.44
C ARG A 135 -14.38 -32.11 21.28
N GLU A 136 -14.07 -32.84 20.23
CA GLU A 136 -14.63 -34.20 20.07
C GLU A 136 -13.64 -35.19 20.70
N PRO A 137 -13.82 -35.88 21.62
CA PRO A 137 -14.31 -37.21 21.77
C PRO A 137 -14.13 -37.83 23.13
N ARG A 138 -14.30 -37.11 24.14
CA ARG A 138 -14.40 -37.77 25.44
C ARG A 138 -15.71 -38.57 25.57
N TYR A 139 -16.70 -38.23 24.78
CA TYR A 139 -17.97 -38.94 24.79
C TYR A 139 -17.92 -40.27 24.02
N GLY A 140 -17.17 -40.38 22.92
CA GLY A 140 -17.05 -41.62 22.17
C GLY A 140 -16.32 -42.72 22.94
N ILE A 141 -15.24 -42.38 23.64
CA ILE A 141 -14.46 -43.33 24.47
C ILE A 141 -15.26 -43.75 25.69
N ILE A 142 -15.97 -42.84 26.35
CA ILE A 142 -16.84 -43.15 27.51
C ILE A 142 -17.99 -44.06 27.07
N PHE A 143 -18.58 -43.85 25.90
CA PHE A 143 -19.66 -44.70 25.37
C PHE A 143 -19.16 -46.11 25.03
N GLN A 144 -18.01 -46.27 24.45
CA GLN A 144 -17.38 -47.58 24.18
C GLN A 144 -17.04 -48.33 25.46
N ILE A 145 -16.53 -47.66 26.49
CA ILE A 145 -16.25 -48.26 27.81
C ILE A 145 -17.56 -48.69 28.47
N PHE A 146 -18.61 -47.93 28.33
CA PHE A 146 -19.93 -48.26 28.91
C PHE A 146 -20.58 -49.47 28.23
N VAL A 147 -20.49 -49.58 26.92
CA VAL A 147 -20.98 -50.73 26.13
C VAL A 147 -20.20 -52.00 26.46
N LEU A 148 -18.88 -51.93 26.61
CA LEU A 148 -18.03 -53.07 26.98
C LEU A 148 -18.30 -53.54 28.40
N LYS A 149 -18.57 -52.65 29.37
CA LYS A 149 -18.98 -53.04 30.75
C LYS A 149 -20.34 -53.68 30.79
N SER A 150 -21.29 -53.24 29.99
CA SER A 150 -22.64 -53.84 29.93
C SER A 150 -22.63 -55.26 29.37
N SER A 151 -21.72 -55.56 28.45
CA SER A 151 -21.55 -56.88 27.85
C SER A 151 -20.88 -57.91 28.78
N LEU A 152 -20.11 -57.42 29.78
CA LEU A 152 -19.43 -58.29 30.76
C LEU A 152 -20.27 -58.67 31.98
N VAL A 153 -21.42 -58.01 32.19
CA VAL A 153 -22.34 -58.29 33.32
C VAL A 153 -23.44 -59.24 32.93
N SER A 154 -23.59 -59.60 31.65
CA SER A 154 -24.62 -60.54 31.15
C SER A 154 -24.08 -61.94 30.82
N ALA A 155 -22.91 -62.28 31.30
CA ALA A 155 -22.31 -63.65 31.19
C ALA A 155 -22.34 -64.35 32.54
#